data_7de286a2abad4bfb2e69b1e2af4b9b31
#
_entry.id   7de286a2abad4bfb2e69b1e2af4b9b31
#
_cell.length_a   1.000
_cell.length_b   1.000
_cell.length_c   1.000
_cell.angle_alpha   90.00
_cell.angle_beta   90.00
_cell.angle_gamma   90.00
#
_symmetry.space_group_name_H-M   'P 1'
#
loop_
_entity.id
_entity.type
_entity.pdbx_description
1 polymer ?
#
loop_
_entity_poly.entity_id
_entity_poly.type
_entity_poly.pdbx_seq_one_letter_code
_entity_poly.pdbx_strand_id
1 'polypeptide(L)'
;MYKRQTSGIADRRNSAYATSNTSIDNEGHFNQNTGISGTLLDAANLSYSVQQGYVSQNSSASGSAGLDLQSTYGNAQLGYNYSENGDFQQVNYGLSGGVVVHSHGVTLSQPLGETNVLVAAPGAEGTRLTNSVGVKTDWRGYTVIPHATTYRENRIALDASSLGQNVDVEDAVVSVVPTKGALVLASFSARKGGRALIKTKYRGKPVPFGAIAALDGEEGNTGIVDDGGILYMAGLPAGGDIAIKWGNKPSQHCVLNYQLTEQQLGAPISRITRECK
;
A
#
# COMPACT_ATOMS: atom_id res chain seq x y z
N MET A 1 39.05 -14.35 21.80
CA MET A 1 38.37 -13.06 22.11
C MET A 1 37.46 -12.71 20.96
N TYR A 2 36.15 -12.53 21.21
CA TYR A 2 35.17 -12.24 20.18
C TYR A 2 34.89 -10.74 20.15
N LYS A 3 35.10 -10.08 19.02
CA LYS A 3 34.73 -8.67 18.83
C LYS A 3 33.70 -8.57 17.69
N ARG A 4 32.55 -8.05 18.00
CA ARG A 4 31.51 -7.70 17.01
C ARG A 4 31.37 -6.18 16.93
N GLN A 5 31.51 -5.61 15.76
CA GLN A 5 31.22 -4.19 15.51
C GLN A 5 30.08 -4.10 14.48
N THR A 6 29.10 -3.27 14.77
CA THR A 6 27.99 -2.98 13.87
C THR A 6 27.86 -1.48 13.74
N SER A 7 27.91 -0.96 12.54
CA SER A 7 27.58 0.44 12.22
C SER A 7 26.46 0.46 11.21
N GLY A 8 25.51 1.36 11.35
CA GLY A 8 24.36 1.46 10.47
C GLY A 8 24.08 2.89 10.05
N ILE A 9 23.66 3.08 8.81
CA ILE A 9 23.08 4.31 8.26
C ILE A 9 21.66 3.96 7.87
N ALA A 10 20.68 4.64 8.46
CA ALA A 10 19.29 4.46 8.12
C ALA A 10 18.67 5.80 7.70
N ASP A 11 18.15 5.85 6.50
CA ASP A 11 17.17 6.84 6.06
C ASP A 11 15.79 6.17 6.05
N ARG A 12 14.70 6.95 6.07
CA ARG A 12 13.33 6.40 6.14
C ARG A 12 12.97 5.39 5.04
N ARG A 13 13.74 5.35 3.96
CA ARG A 13 13.48 4.53 2.76
C ARG A 13 14.56 3.48 2.47
N ASN A 14 15.78 3.73 2.94
CA ASN A 14 16.92 2.86 2.67
C ASN A 14 17.66 2.61 3.98
N SER A 15 18.15 1.41 4.15
CA SER A 15 19.01 1.05 5.28
C SER A 15 20.29 0.38 4.79
N ALA A 16 21.39 0.64 5.47
CA ALA A 16 22.64 -0.04 5.24
C ALA A 16 23.31 -0.33 6.60
N TYR A 17 23.69 -1.55 6.81
CA TYR A 17 24.40 -2.02 8.01
C TYR A 17 25.68 -2.69 7.60
N ALA A 18 26.80 -2.26 8.20
CA ALA A 18 28.07 -2.95 8.08
C ALA A 18 28.33 -3.75 9.34
N THR A 19 28.77 -4.98 9.18
CA THR A 19 29.12 -5.88 10.28
C THR A 19 30.51 -6.39 10.07
N SER A 20 31.33 -6.49 11.15
CA SER A 20 32.60 -7.13 11.14
C SER A 20 32.74 -7.98 12.41
N ASN A 21 33.04 -9.26 12.22
CA ASN A 21 33.26 -10.23 13.31
C ASN A 21 34.60 -10.83 13.12
N THR A 22 35.42 -10.83 14.20
CA THR A 22 36.70 -11.49 14.21
C THR A 22 36.76 -12.42 15.41
N SER A 23 37.12 -13.66 15.19
CA SER A 23 37.41 -14.66 16.24
C SER A 23 38.84 -15.15 16.11
N ILE A 24 39.50 -15.39 17.24
CA ILE A 24 40.84 -15.92 17.31
C ILE A 24 40.78 -17.16 18.20
N ASP A 25 41.35 -18.26 17.75
CA ASP A 25 41.47 -19.50 18.54
C ASP A 25 42.69 -19.47 19.46
N ASN A 26 42.87 -20.55 20.23
CA ASN A 26 44.00 -20.69 21.18
C ASN A 26 45.33 -20.90 20.48
N GLU A 27 45.33 -21.23 19.21
CA GLU A 27 46.53 -21.46 18.38
C GLU A 27 46.93 -20.20 17.60
N GLY A 28 46.16 -19.11 17.75
CA GLY A 28 46.43 -17.83 17.11
C GLY A 28 45.85 -17.69 15.69
N HIS A 29 45.11 -18.69 15.21
CA HIS A 29 44.42 -18.56 13.94
C HIS A 29 43.22 -17.61 14.09
N PHE A 30 43.01 -16.78 13.09
CA PHE A 30 41.84 -15.88 13.09
C PHE A 30 40.89 -16.21 11.95
N ASN A 31 39.60 -16.01 12.25
CA ASN A 31 38.52 -16.05 11.30
C ASN A 31 37.85 -14.68 11.32
N GLN A 32 37.80 -14.03 10.16
CA GLN A 32 37.16 -12.72 9.97
C GLN A 32 36.03 -12.84 9.01
N ASN A 33 34.88 -12.28 9.39
CA ASN A 33 33.71 -12.16 8.51
C ASN A 33 33.23 -10.69 8.50
N THR A 34 33.21 -10.09 7.32
CA THR A 34 32.80 -8.71 7.14
C THR A 34 31.68 -8.69 6.12
N GLY A 35 30.64 -7.90 6.38
CA GLY A 35 29.49 -7.83 5.49
C GLY A 35 28.80 -6.49 5.51
N ILE A 36 28.06 -6.23 4.44
CA ILE A 36 27.14 -5.12 4.30
C ILE A 36 25.77 -5.70 3.92
N SER A 37 24.72 -5.25 4.58
CA SER A 37 23.35 -5.63 4.26
C SER A 37 22.42 -4.45 4.45
N GLY A 38 21.27 -4.47 3.77
CA GLY A 38 20.32 -3.39 3.90
C GLY A 38 19.10 -3.59 3.02
N THR A 39 18.29 -2.54 2.98
CA THR A 39 17.09 -2.47 2.15
C THR A 39 17.13 -1.25 1.25
N LEU A 40 16.58 -1.39 0.07
CA LEU A 40 16.46 -0.36 -0.97
C LEU A 40 15.01 -0.28 -1.45
N LEU A 41 14.71 0.76 -2.24
CA LEU A 41 13.42 1.10 -2.81
C LEU A 41 12.41 1.66 -1.79
N ASP A 42 11.41 2.34 -2.30
CA ASP A 42 10.43 3.11 -1.51
C ASP A 42 9.67 2.30 -0.46
N ALA A 43 9.45 1.03 -0.70
CA ALA A 43 8.75 0.13 0.21
C ALA A 43 9.71 -0.75 1.03
N ALA A 44 11.03 -0.50 0.98
CA ALA A 44 12.07 -1.37 1.54
C ALA A 44 11.92 -2.85 1.10
N ASN A 45 11.42 -3.04 -0.13
CA ASN A 45 11.04 -4.35 -0.66
C ASN A 45 12.16 -5.04 -1.46
N LEU A 46 13.31 -4.39 -1.63
CA LEU A 46 14.55 -4.99 -2.14
C LEU A 46 15.55 -5.05 -1.00
N SER A 47 15.88 -6.24 -0.53
CA SER A 47 16.96 -6.46 0.40
C SER A 47 18.22 -6.92 -0.33
N TYR A 48 19.37 -6.49 0.18
CA TYR A 48 20.68 -6.89 -0.33
C TYR A 48 21.59 -7.30 0.79
N SER A 49 22.50 -8.21 0.49
CA SER A 49 23.58 -8.61 1.39
C SER A 49 24.83 -8.94 0.60
N VAL A 50 25.97 -8.50 1.12
CA VAL A 50 27.30 -8.87 0.62
C VAL A 50 28.15 -9.23 1.82
N GLN A 51 28.76 -10.39 1.80
CA GLN A 51 29.60 -10.88 2.89
C GLN A 51 30.90 -11.43 2.34
N GLN A 52 31.98 -11.25 3.08
CA GLN A 52 33.29 -11.84 2.83
C GLN A 52 33.85 -12.43 4.11
N GLY A 53 34.27 -13.67 4.04
CA GLY A 53 34.95 -14.41 5.07
C GLY A 53 36.39 -14.67 4.70
N TYR A 54 37.27 -14.66 5.71
CA TYR A 54 38.67 -15.09 5.59
C TYR A 54 39.05 -15.95 6.81
N VAL A 55 39.71 -17.07 6.53
CA VAL A 55 40.21 -18.01 7.54
C VAL A 55 41.72 -18.11 7.40
N SER A 56 42.49 -17.71 8.46
CA SER A 56 43.95 -17.65 8.41
C SER A 56 44.61 -19.03 8.43
N GLN A 57 43.97 -20.04 9.03
CA GLN A 57 44.51 -21.39 9.16
C GLN A 57 44.90 -22.04 7.83
N ASN A 58 44.10 -21.83 6.81
CA ASN A 58 44.33 -22.34 5.45
C ASN A 58 44.39 -21.25 4.37
N SER A 59 44.51 -19.99 4.78
CA SER A 59 44.56 -18.80 3.91
C SER A 59 43.45 -18.76 2.88
N SER A 60 42.24 -19.15 3.29
CA SER A 60 41.09 -19.29 2.40
C SER A 60 40.13 -18.11 2.52
N ALA A 61 39.75 -17.58 1.38
CA ALA A 61 38.70 -16.56 1.27
C ALA A 61 37.39 -17.17 0.72
N SER A 62 36.27 -16.66 1.23
CA SER A 62 34.95 -17.00 0.76
C SER A 62 34.07 -15.75 0.76
N GLY A 63 33.05 -15.73 -0.10
CA GLY A 63 32.13 -14.62 -0.09
C GLY A 63 30.76 -14.99 -0.66
N SER A 64 29.79 -14.17 -0.31
CA SER A 64 28.42 -14.26 -0.81
C SER A 64 27.85 -12.90 -1.12
N ALA A 65 27.03 -12.82 -2.15
CA ALA A 65 26.19 -11.68 -2.46
C ALA A 65 24.77 -12.15 -2.72
N GLY A 66 23.78 -11.45 -2.16
CA GLY A 66 22.37 -11.80 -2.30
C GLY A 66 21.52 -10.56 -2.54
N LEU A 67 20.49 -10.76 -3.36
CA LEU A 67 19.40 -9.80 -3.61
C LEU A 67 18.08 -10.53 -3.47
N ASP A 68 17.16 -9.97 -2.68
CA ASP A 68 15.80 -10.47 -2.50
C ASP A 68 14.80 -9.36 -2.75
N LEU A 69 13.96 -9.54 -3.75
CA LEU A 69 12.89 -8.62 -4.13
C LEU A 69 11.53 -9.22 -3.74
N GLN A 70 10.80 -8.51 -2.89
CA GLN A 70 9.39 -8.79 -2.59
C GLN A 70 8.50 -7.83 -3.37
N SER A 71 7.65 -8.35 -4.22
CA SER A 71 6.72 -7.54 -5.01
C SER A 71 5.28 -8.02 -4.84
N THR A 72 4.33 -7.22 -5.32
CA THR A 72 2.90 -7.57 -5.33
C THR A 72 2.62 -8.88 -6.07
N TYR A 73 3.40 -9.16 -7.11
CA TYR A 73 3.16 -10.27 -8.04
C TYR A 73 3.96 -11.53 -7.70
N GLY A 74 4.86 -11.45 -6.72
CA GLY A 74 5.72 -12.54 -6.30
C GLY A 74 7.05 -12.06 -5.77
N ASN A 75 7.91 -13.00 -5.40
CA ASN A 75 9.25 -12.73 -4.88
C ASN A 75 10.28 -13.25 -5.88
N ALA A 76 11.39 -12.51 -6.01
CA ALA A 76 12.55 -12.91 -6.80
C ALA A 76 13.79 -12.86 -5.92
N GLN A 77 14.65 -13.87 -6.05
CA GLN A 77 15.92 -13.92 -5.32
C GLN A 77 17.06 -14.25 -6.29
N LEU A 78 18.20 -13.63 -6.04
CA LEU A 78 19.45 -13.86 -6.76
C LEU A 78 20.57 -13.95 -5.73
N GLY A 79 21.38 -14.99 -5.82
CA GLY A 79 22.53 -15.18 -4.94
C GLY A 79 23.77 -15.63 -5.73
N TYR A 80 24.92 -15.19 -5.25
CA TYR A 80 26.22 -15.63 -5.70
C TYR A 80 27.08 -16.00 -4.50
N ASN A 81 27.72 -17.15 -4.54
CA ASN A 81 28.63 -17.62 -3.52
C ASN A 81 29.94 -18.08 -4.17
N TYR A 82 31.07 -17.84 -3.49
CA TYR A 82 32.35 -18.38 -3.88
C TYR A 82 33.17 -18.82 -2.67
N SER A 83 34.09 -19.77 -2.89
CA SER A 83 35.06 -20.22 -1.91
C SER A 83 36.33 -20.66 -2.60
N GLU A 84 37.45 -20.08 -2.21
CA GLU A 84 38.80 -20.41 -2.75
C GLU A 84 39.27 -21.81 -2.36
N ASN A 85 38.88 -22.27 -1.15
CA ASN A 85 39.32 -23.58 -0.63
C ASN A 85 38.66 -24.79 -1.31
N GLY A 86 37.73 -24.59 -2.20
CA GLY A 86 37.06 -25.64 -2.94
C GLY A 86 36.95 -25.34 -4.42
N ASP A 87 37.59 -24.26 -4.88
CA ASP A 87 37.41 -23.74 -6.24
C ASP A 87 35.89 -23.72 -6.67
N PHE A 88 35.07 -23.22 -5.74
CA PHE A 88 33.62 -23.32 -5.83
C PHE A 88 33.03 -21.96 -6.13
N GLN A 89 32.24 -21.91 -7.19
CA GLN A 89 31.42 -20.76 -7.53
C GLN A 89 30.00 -21.22 -7.83
N GLN A 90 29.04 -20.55 -7.24
CA GLN A 90 27.63 -20.88 -7.44
C GLN A 90 26.78 -19.63 -7.61
N VAL A 91 25.94 -19.66 -8.62
CA VAL A 91 24.83 -18.71 -8.79
C VAL A 91 23.52 -19.43 -8.49
N ASN A 92 22.72 -18.84 -7.63
CA ASN A 92 21.37 -19.32 -7.33
C ASN A 92 20.37 -18.21 -7.65
N TYR A 93 19.28 -18.59 -8.26
CA TYR A 93 18.15 -17.70 -8.52
C TYR A 93 16.86 -18.44 -8.24
N GLY A 94 15.86 -17.68 -7.82
CA GLY A 94 14.53 -18.23 -7.51
C GLY A 94 13.44 -17.21 -7.80
N LEU A 95 12.32 -17.73 -8.28
CA LEU A 95 11.07 -17.00 -8.42
C LEU A 95 10.00 -17.76 -7.68
N SER A 96 9.20 -17.07 -6.87
CA SER A 96 8.11 -17.66 -6.13
C SER A 96 6.93 -16.72 -6.06
N GLY A 97 5.73 -17.27 -6.10
CA GLY A 97 4.50 -16.48 -6.06
C GLY A 97 3.27 -17.36 -5.97
N GLY A 98 2.11 -16.71 -5.91
CA GLY A 98 0.80 -17.33 -5.87
C GLY A 98 -0.13 -16.75 -6.92
N VAL A 99 -1.17 -17.49 -7.23
CA VAL A 99 -2.26 -17.08 -8.13
C VAL A 99 -3.56 -17.34 -7.42
N VAL A 100 -4.40 -16.31 -7.31
CA VAL A 100 -5.74 -16.40 -6.73
C VAL A 100 -6.77 -16.11 -7.81
N VAL A 101 -7.69 -17.04 -8.01
CA VAL A 101 -8.85 -16.89 -8.91
C VAL A 101 -10.06 -16.55 -8.07
N HIS A 102 -10.77 -15.50 -8.40
CA HIS A 102 -11.93 -15.01 -7.68
C HIS A 102 -13.00 -14.45 -8.64
N SER A 103 -14.17 -14.10 -8.14
CA SER A 103 -15.32 -13.65 -8.96
C SER A 103 -15.02 -12.46 -9.88
N HIS A 104 -14.01 -11.65 -9.56
CA HIS A 104 -13.61 -10.47 -10.34
C HIS A 104 -12.35 -10.70 -11.18
N GLY A 105 -11.89 -11.95 -11.32
CA GLY A 105 -10.75 -12.31 -12.17
C GLY A 105 -9.62 -13.01 -11.44
N VAL A 106 -8.38 -12.76 -11.88
CA VAL A 106 -7.17 -13.43 -11.37
C VAL A 106 -6.22 -12.38 -10.77
N THR A 107 -5.74 -12.63 -9.57
CA THR A 107 -4.75 -11.76 -8.88
C THR A 107 -3.50 -12.57 -8.57
N LEU A 108 -2.35 -12.03 -8.97
CA LEU A 108 -1.04 -12.58 -8.61
C LEU A 108 -0.66 -12.11 -7.20
N SER A 109 0.16 -12.89 -6.52
CA SER A 109 0.57 -12.59 -5.15
C SER A 109 1.98 -13.11 -4.83
N GLN A 110 2.50 -12.69 -3.71
CA GLN A 110 3.58 -13.39 -3.02
C GLN A 110 3.17 -14.83 -2.70
N PRO A 111 4.10 -15.73 -2.34
CA PRO A 111 3.77 -17.12 -2.01
C PRO A 111 2.63 -17.19 -0.99
N LEU A 112 1.59 -17.94 -1.34
CA LEU A 112 0.40 -18.09 -0.53
C LEU A 112 0.68 -18.92 0.74
N GLY A 113 0.06 -18.52 1.84
CA GLY A 113 -0.02 -19.32 3.05
C GLY A 113 -1.23 -20.24 3.05
N GLU A 114 -1.45 -20.93 4.16
CA GLU A 114 -2.65 -21.76 4.35
C GLU A 114 -3.93 -20.90 4.40
N THR A 115 -3.84 -19.70 4.95
CA THR A 115 -4.96 -18.77 5.10
C THR A 115 -4.56 -17.41 4.53
N ASN A 116 -5.37 -16.84 3.67
CA ASN A 116 -5.04 -15.65 2.92
C ASN A 116 -6.20 -14.65 2.93
N VAL A 117 -5.88 -13.36 2.70
CA VAL A 117 -6.89 -12.32 2.55
C VAL A 117 -6.81 -11.74 1.14
N LEU A 118 -7.91 -11.79 0.40
CA LEU A 118 -8.08 -11.05 -0.84
C LEU A 118 -8.53 -9.63 -0.48
N VAL A 119 -7.74 -8.65 -0.83
CA VAL A 119 -8.06 -7.23 -0.68
C VAL A 119 -8.70 -6.73 -1.96
N ALA A 120 -9.86 -6.11 -1.85
CA ALA A 120 -10.57 -5.47 -2.95
C ALA A 120 -10.77 -3.98 -2.65
N ALA A 121 -10.12 -3.13 -3.39
CA ALA A 121 -10.22 -1.67 -3.36
C ALA A 121 -10.31 -1.11 -4.79
N PRO A 122 -11.38 -1.44 -5.56
CA PRO A 122 -11.53 -0.94 -6.91
C PRO A 122 -11.55 0.59 -6.91
N GLY A 123 -10.73 1.21 -7.78
CA GLY A 123 -10.52 2.66 -7.79
C GLY A 123 -9.29 3.14 -7.02
N ALA A 124 -8.68 2.29 -6.17
CA ALA A 124 -7.45 2.58 -5.44
C ALA A 124 -6.27 1.75 -5.98
N GLU A 125 -6.01 1.85 -7.29
CA GLU A 125 -4.92 1.13 -7.94
C GLU A 125 -3.55 1.60 -7.45
N GLY A 126 -2.60 0.68 -7.29
CA GLY A 126 -1.23 0.98 -6.86
C GLY A 126 -1.08 1.39 -5.39
N THR A 127 -2.17 1.34 -4.62
CA THR A 127 -2.16 1.70 -3.19
C THR A 127 -1.45 0.64 -2.37
N ARG A 128 -0.52 1.06 -1.52
CA ARG A 128 0.24 0.17 -0.63
C ARG A 128 -0.60 -0.26 0.58
N LEU A 129 -0.29 -1.44 1.09
CA LEU A 129 -0.80 -1.91 2.36
C LEU A 129 0.21 -1.61 3.48
N THR A 130 -0.26 -1.09 4.61
CA THR A 130 0.61 -0.56 5.67
C THR A 130 1.50 -1.65 6.31
N ASN A 131 0.98 -2.86 6.49
CA ASN A 131 1.66 -3.93 7.23
C ASN A 131 2.16 -5.07 6.34
N SER A 132 2.31 -4.84 5.04
CA SER A 132 2.73 -5.86 4.09
C SER A 132 3.82 -5.32 3.15
N VAL A 133 5.04 -5.83 3.31
CA VAL A 133 6.19 -5.38 2.51
C VAL A 133 6.01 -5.74 1.05
N GLY A 134 6.18 -4.76 0.17
CA GLY A 134 6.09 -4.93 -1.28
C GLY A 134 4.68 -5.18 -1.83
N VAL A 135 3.66 -5.23 -0.97
CA VAL A 135 2.27 -5.48 -1.38
C VAL A 135 1.54 -4.18 -1.65
N LYS A 136 0.99 -4.06 -2.85
CA LYS A 136 0.12 -2.98 -3.30
C LYS A 136 -1.00 -3.52 -4.17
N THR A 137 -2.08 -2.79 -4.30
CA THR A 137 -3.18 -3.15 -5.21
C THR A 137 -2.71 -3.15 -6.65
N ASP A 138 -3.21 -4.10 -7.44
CA ASP A 138 -2.96 -4.20 -8.88
C ASP A 138 -3.71 -3.08 -9.66
N TRP A 139 -3.63 -3.14 -11.00
CA TRP A 139 -4.29 -2.18 -11.89
C TRP A 139 -5.83 -2.22 -11.83
N ARG A 140 -6.42 -3.22 -11.15
CA ARG A 140 -7.86 -3.35 -10.91
C ARG A 140 -8.24 -3.03 -9.46
N GLY A 141 -7.26 -2.69 -8.61
CA GLY A 141 -7.46 -2.46 -7.18
C GLY A 141 -7.48 -3.72 -6.33
N TYR A 142 -6.96 -4.86 -6.82
CA TYR A 142 -6.92 -6.12 -6.06
C TYR A 142 -5.49 -6.47 -5.64
N THR A 143 -5.37 -7.13 -4.50
CA THR A 143 -4.12 -7.74 -4.04
C THR A 143 -4.42 -8.84 -3.02
N VAL A 144 -3.42 -9.65 -2.70
CA VAL A 144 -3.56 -10.71 -1.70
C VAL A 144 -2.54 -10.52 -0.59
N ILE A 145 -3.01 -10.62 0.65
CA ILE A 145 -2.14 -10.72 1.82
C ILE A 145 -2.02 -12.21 2.15
N PRO A 146 -0.82 -12.80 2.02
CA PRO A 146 -0.57 -14.17 2.44
C PRO A 146 -0.45 -14.27 3.96
N HIS A 147 -0.57 -15.48 4.47
CA HIS A 147 -0.30 -15.83 5.88
C HIS A 147 -1.15 -15.05 6.91
N ALA A 148 -2.45 -14.92 6.66
CA ALA A 148 -3.36 -14.34 7.64
C ALA A 148 -3.47 -15.21 8.91
N THR A 149 -3.60 -14.55 10.06
CA THR A 149 -3.75 -15.26 11.36
C THR A 149 -5.16 -15.79 11.50
N THR A 150 -5.28 -17.11 11.65
CA THR A 150 -6.58 -17.81 11.79
C THR A 150 -7.25 -17.54 13.12
N TYR A 151 -8.59 -17.44 13.12
CA TYR A 151 -9.43 -17.23 14.31
C TYR A 151 -9.08 -16.00 15.15
N ARG A 152 -8.40 -15.03 14.53
CA ARG A 152 -8.06 -13.74 15.13
C ARG A 152 -8.39 -12.61 14.17
N GLU A 153 -8.58 -11.45 14.73
CA GLU A 153 -8.75 -10.23 13.96
C GLU A 153 -7.46 -9.89 13.21
N ASN A 154 -7.56 -9.80 11.88
CA ASN A 154 -6.51 -9.28 11.01
C ASN A 154 -6.95 -7.92 10.54
N ARG A 155 -6.20 -6.90 10.94
CA ARG A 155 -6.45 -5.52 10.55
C ARG A 155 -5.72 -5.21 9.24
N ILE A 156 -6.47 -4.96 8.20
CA ILE A 156 -5.98 -4.61 6.86
C ILE A 156 -6.10 -3.11 6.70
N ALA A 157 -4.99 -2.44 6.41
CA ALA A 157 -4.97 -0.99 6.28
C ALA A 157 -4.31 -0.57 4.96
N LEU A 158 -4.98 0.31 4.22
CA LEU A 158 -4.43 0.98 3.06
C LEU A 158 -3.57 2.16 3.53
N ASP A 159 -2.41 2.35 2.89
CA ASP A 159 -1.55 3.50 3.16
C ASP A 159 -2.11 4.73 2.42
N ALA A 160 -2.79 5.60 3.18
CA ALA A 160 -3.40 6.81 2.65
C ALA A 160 -2.40 7.72 1.91
N SER A 161 -1.10 7.67 2.25
CA SER A 161 -0.06 8.45 1.57
C SER A 161 0.25 7.95 0.16
N SER A 162 -0.15 6.72 -0.17
CA SER A 162 0.04 6.08 -1.47
C SER A 162 -1.20 6.12 -2.36
N LEU A 163 -2.32 6.64 -1.86
CA LEU A 163 -3.54 6.85 -2.65
C LEU A 163 -3.29 7.87 -3.77
N GLY A 164 -3.88 7.62 -4.93
CA GLY A 164 -3.89 8.59 -6.02
C GLY A 164 -4.54 9.92 -5.62
N GLN A 165 -4.14 11.02 -6.26
CA GLN A 165 -4.63 12.37 -5.91
C GLN A 165 -6.16 12.50 -5.95
N ASN A 166 -6.81 11.72 -6.80
CA ASN A 166 -8.25 11.75 -7.02
C ASN A 166 -8.96 10.49 -6.48
N VAL A 167 -8.35 9.82 -5.51
CA VAL A 167 -8.93 8.64 -4.87
C VAL A 167 -9.29 9.00 -3.45
N ASP A 168 -10.53 8.75 -3.10
CA ASP A 168 -11.05 8.86 -1.74
C ASP A 168 -11.47 7.48 -1.24
N VAL A 169 -11.14 7.17 0.00
CA VAL A 169 -11.47 5.89 0.63
C VAL A 169 -12.25 6.19 1.89
N GLU A 170 -13.48 5.66 1.97
CA GLU A 170 -14.37 5.90 3.11
C GLU A 170 -13.76 5.37 4.41
N ASP A 171 -13.36 4.11 4.40
CA ASP A 171 -12.64 3.46 5.50
C ASP A 171 -11.30 2.93 4.99
N ALA A 172 -10.21 3.51 5.48
CA ALA A 172 -8.87 3.06 5.12
C ALA A 172 -8.44 1.77 5.86
N VAL A 173 -9.27 1.25 6.76
CA VAL A 173 -8.98 0.07 7.58
C VAL A 173 -10.18 -0.85 7.64
N VAL A 174 -9.97 -2.11 7.29
CA VAL A 174 -10.96 -3.19 7.38
C VAL A 174 -10.39 -4.32 8.25
N SER A 175 -11.21 -4.88 9.12
CA SER A 175 -10.86 -6.03 9.96
C SER A 175 -11.56 -7.29 9.48
N VAL A 176 -10.81 -8.40 9.40
CA VAL A 176 -11.35 -9.71 9.02
C VAL A 176 -10.89 -10.79 10.00
N VAL A 177 -11.74 -11.79 10.22
CA VAL A 177 -11.43 -12.95 11.08
C VAL A 177 -11.52 -14.23 10.23
N PRO A 178 -10.43 -14.69 9.63
CA PRO A 178 -10.44 -15.86 8.78
C PRO A 178 -10.47 -17.16 9.59
N THR A 179 -11.13 -18.17 9.06
CA THR A 179 -10.99 -19.57 9.49
C THR A 179 -9.79 -20.20 8.82
N LYS A 180 -9.29 -21.31 9.35
CA LYS A 180 -8.17 -22.07 8.79
C LYS A 180 -8.46 -22.51 7.35
N GLY A 181 -7.53 -22.28 6.45
CA GLY A 181 -7.64 -22.62 5.03
C GLY A 181 -8.52 -21.67 4.21
N ALA A 182 -9.02 -20.59 4.79
CA ALA A 182 -9.90 -19.65 4.09
C ALA A 182 -9.14 -18.64 3.23
N LEU A 183 -9.79 -18.23 2.15
CA LEU A 183 -9.52 -16.98 1.44
C LEU A 183 -10.65 -16.01 1.80
N VAL A 184 -10.37 -15.00 2.61
CA VAL A 184 -11.37 -14.04 3.08
C VAL A 184 -11.25 -12.74 2.30
N LEU A 185 -12.38 -12.12 1.96
CA LEU A 185 -12.44 -10.85 1.26
C LEU A 185 -12.41 -9.68 2.26
N ALA A 186 -11.45 -8.77 2.10
CA ALA A 186 -11.43 -7.44 2.72
C ALA A 186 -11.78 -6.40 1.66
N SER A 187 -13.00 -5.84 1.73
CA SER A 187 -13.50 -4.90 0.75
C SER A 187 -13.40 -3.47 1.26
N PHE A 188 -12.86 -2.60 0.43
CA PHE A 188 -12.73 -1.16 0.67
C PHE A 188 -13.59 -0.40 -0.34
N SER A 189 -14.35 0.59 0.17
CA SER A 189 -15.08 1.53 -0.68
C SER A 189 -14.13 2.65 -1.11
N ALA A 190 -13.54 2.53 -2.28
CA ALA A 190 -12.72 3.57 -2.88
C ALA A 190 -13.49 4.25 -4.01
N ARG A 191 -13.46 5.58 -4.04
CA ARG A 191 -14.11 6.41 -5.07
C ARG A 191 -13.06 7.21 -5.80
N LYS A 192 -13.10 7.17 -7.13
CA LYS A 192 -12.20 7.93 -7.99
C LYS A 192 -12.93 9.13 -8.55
N GLY A 193 -12.44 10.33 -8.24
CA GLY A 193 -13.05 11.57 -8.72
C GLY A 193 -12.50 12.80 -8.02
N GLY A 194 -12.97 13.98 -8.42
CA GLY A 194 -12.59 15.25 -7.82
C GLY A 194 -13.11 15.41 -6.39
N ARG A 195 -12.44 16.26 -5.62
CA ARG A 195 -12.91 16.72 -4.31
C ARG A 195 -13.31 18.17 -4.43
N ALA A 196 -14.53 18.51 -3.99
CA ALA A 196 -15.01 19.88 -4.09
C ALA A 196 -15.66 20.38 -2.80
N LEU A 197 -15.39 21.65 -2.50
CA LEU A 197 -16.16 22.47 -1.59
C LEU A 197 -17.13 23.31 -2.45
N ILE A 198 -18.40 22.97 -2.39
CA ILE A 198 -19.44 23.56 -3.21
C ILE A 198 -20.24 24.54 -2.36
N LYS A 199 -20.12 25.84 -2.63
CA LYS A 199 -21.00 26.83 -2.01
C LYS A 199 -22.36 26.76 -2.68
N THR A 200 -23.34 26.19 -1.95
CA THR A 200 -24.68 25.92 -2.45
C THR A 200 -25.62 27.06 -2.10
N LYS A 201 -26.42 27.51 -3.08
CA LYS A 201 -27.45 28.52 -2.89
C LYS A 201 -28.78 28.00 -3.41
N TYR A 202 -29.85 28.34 -2.73
CA TYR A 202 -31.22 28.11 -3.17
C TYR A 202 -32.03 29.42 -3.09
N ARG A 203 -32.56 29.89 -4.23
CA ARG A 203 -33.23 31.18 -4.33
C ARG A 203 -32.42 32.35 -3.77
N GLY A 204 -31.11 32.39 -4.09
CA GLY A 204 -30.19 33.43 -3.66
C GLY A 204 -29.71 33.34 -2.20
N LYS A 205 -30.23 32.44 -1.37
CA LYS A 205 -29.81 32.20 0.03
C LYS A 205 -28.99 30.93 0.16
N PRO A 206 -28.08 30.82 1.13
CA PRO A 206 -27.41 29.54 1.40
C PRO A 206 -28.43 28.42 1.65
N VAL A 207 -28.13 27.21 1.20
CA VAL A 207 -28.91 26.02 1.56
C VAL A 207 -28.80 25.80 3.07
N PRO A 208 -29.91 25.41 3.74
CA PRO A 208 -29.92 25.27 5.20
C PRO A 208 -28.88 24.27 5.73
N PHE A 209 -28.35 24.57 6.92
CA PHE A 209 -27.49 23.66 7.68
C PHE A 209 -28.13 22.29 7.88
N GLY A 210 -27.34 21.23 7.78
CA GLY A 210 -27.79 19.87 7.97
C GLY A 210 -28.53 19.27 6.76
N ALA A 211 -28.64 20.01 5.63
CA ALA A 211 -29.17 19.45 4.40
C ALA A 211 -28.28 18.28 3.92
N ILE A 212 -28.92 17.18 3.55
CA ILE A 212 -28.25 15.98 3.03
C ILE A 212 -28.19 16.10 1.52
N ALA A 213 -26.98 15.98 0.98
CA ALA A 213 -26.70 15.93 -0.44
C ALA A 213 -26.34 14.50 -0.86
N ALA A 214 -26.83 14.07 -2.01
CA ALA A 214 -26.49 12.78 -2.61
C ALA A 214 -26.16 12.97 -4.09
N LEU A 215 -25.10 12.35 -4.56
CA LEU A 215 -24.76 12.32 -5.99
C LEU A 215 -25.73 11.39 -6.71
N ASP A 216 -26.36 11.88 -7.77
CA ASP A 216 -27.30 11.07 -8.55
C ASP A 216 -26.54 9.96 -9.31
N GLY A 217 -27.07 8.74 -9.27
CA GLY A 217 -26.47 7.57 -9.92
C GLY A 217 -25.37 6.85 -9.15
N GLU A 218 -24.95 7.34 -7.98
CA GLU A 218 -23.96 6.68 -7.11
C GLU A 218 -24.53 6.44 -5.70
N GLU A 219 -24.82 5.18 -5.39
CA GLU A 219 -25.23 4.81 -4.04
C GLU A 219 -24.09 5.09 -3.02
N GLY A 220 -24.45 5.76 -1.93
CA GLY A 220 -23.55 6.02 -0.80
C GLY A 220 -22.64 7.24 -0.97
N ASN A 221 -22.62 7.97 -2.09
CA ASN A 221 -21.88 9.23 -2.19
C ASN A 221 -22.75 10.39 -1.67
N THR A 222 -22.62 10.65 -0.38
CA THR A 222 -23.42 11.64 0.34
C THR A 222 -22.56 12.68 1.02
N GLY A 223 -23.10 13.87 1.25
CA GLY A 223 -22.49 14.96 1.99
C GLY A 223 -23.52 15.71 2.83
N ILE A 224 -23.03 16.51 3.76
CA ILE A 224 -23.86 17.38 4.61
C ILE A 224 -23.46 18.82 4.36
N VAL A 225 -24.45 19.70 4.23
CA VAL A 225 -24.25 21.14 4.06
C VAL A 225 -23.98 21.77 5.43
N ASP A 226 -22.91 22.58 5.52
CA ASP A 226 -22.55 23.34 6.72
C ASP A 226 -23.45 24.59 6.96
N ASP A 227 -23.15 25.33 8.04
CA ASP A 227 -23.89 26.54 8.41
C ASP A 227 -23.67 27.71 7.42
N GLY A 228 -22.60 27.69 6.64
CA GLY A 228 -22.32 28.64 5.56
C GLY A 228 -22.92 28.28 4.20
N GLY A 229 -23.65 27.16 4.13
CA GLY A 229 -24.14 26.60 2.87
C GLY A 229 -23.05 25.94 2.02
N ILE A 230 -21.95 25.49 2.65
CA ILE A 230 -20.86 24.80 1.97
C ILE A 230 -21.07 23.30 2.09
N LEU A 231 -21.02 22.62 0.96
CA LEU A 231 -21.09 21.18 0.83
C LEU A 231 -19.71 20.65 0.43
N TYR A 232 -19.15 19.74 1.24
CA TYR A 232 -17.99 18.95 0.84
C TYR A 232 -18.43 17.63 0.22
N MET A 233 -17.90 17.32 -0.95
CA MET A 233 -18.04 16.00 -1.57
C MET A 233 -16.73 15.55 -2.21
N ALA A 234 -16.49 14.24 -2.16
CA ALA A 234 -15.33 13.58 -2.76
C ALA A 234 -15.80 12.51 -3.77
N GLY A 235 -14.88 12.06 -4.63
CA GLY A 235 -15.22 11.08 -5.66
C GLY A 235 -16.15 11.62 -6.74
N LEU A 236 -16.16 12.93 -6.98
CA LEU A 236 -17.03 13.55 -7.97
C LEU A 236 -16.52 13.29 -9.39
N PRO A 237 -17.35 12.75 -10.30
CA PRO A 237 -17.06 12.72 -11.73
C PRO A 237 -16.92 14.14 -12.33
N ALA A 238 -16.54 14.23 -13.60
CA ALA A 238 -16.35 15.52 -14.28
C ALA A 238 -17.61 16.40 -14.31
N GLY A 239 -18.76 15.80 -14.21
CA GLY A 239 -20.04 16.52 -14.13
C GLY A 239 -21.15 15.58 -13.68
N GLY A 240 -22.19 16.16 -13.10
CA GLY A 240 -23.34 15.40 -12.61
C GLY A 240 -24.31 16.26 -11.85
N ASP A 241 -25.34 15.61 -11.32
CA ASP A 241 -26.38 16.22 -10.52
C ASP A 241 -26.29 15.77 -9.07
N ILE A 242 -26.40 16.72 -8.15
CA ILE A 242 -26.42 16.47 -6.71
C ILE A 242 -27.81 16.83 -6.21
N ALA A 243 -28.54 15.85 -5.71
CA ALA A 243 -29.82 16.05 -5.05
C ALA A 243 -29.58 16.48 -3.60
N ILE A 244 -30.14 17.63 -3.20
CA ILE A 244 -29.98 18.18 -1.84
C ILE A 244 -31.35 18.24 -1.18
N LYS A 245 -31.46 17.72 0.05
CA LYS A 245 -32.70 17.63 0.82
C LYS A 245 -32.50 18.11 2.25
N TRP A 246 -33.39 19.01 2.73
CA TRP A 246 -33.43 19.53 4.10
C TRP A 246 -34.79 19.40 4.79
N GLY A 247 -35.70 18.62 4.20
CA GLY A 247 -37.02 18.31 4.76
C GLY A 247 -37.84 17.45 3.84
N ASN A 248 -39.13 17.24 4.18
CA ASN A 248 -40.00 16.32 3.44
C ASN A 248 -40.94 17.03 2.48
N LYS A 249 -40.99 18.37 2.48
CA LYS A 249 -41.86 19.13 1.57
C LYS A 249 -41.21 19.31 0.19
N PRO A 250 -41.97 19.44 -0.91
CA PRO A 250 -41.39 19.69 -2.24
C PRO A 250 -40.49 20.93 -2.33
N SER A 251 -40.74 21.94 -1.49
CA SER A 251 -39.90 23.15 -1.39
C SER A 251 -38.65 22.99 -0.56
N GLN A 252 -38.38 21.80 -0.01
CA GLN A 252 -37.25 21.46 0.85
C GLN A 252 -36.28 20.48 0.17
N HIS A 253 -36.35 20.40 -1.16
CA HIS A 253 -35.36 19.73 -1.98
C HIS A 253 -34.98 20.62 -3.15
N CYS A 254 -33.79 20.38 -3.69
CA CYS A 254 -33.36 20.97 -4.94
C CYS A 254 -32.29 20.08 -5.60
N VAL A 255 -32.06 20.30 -6.87
CA VAL A 255 -31.00 19.62 -7.64
C VAL A 255 -29.96 20.66 -8.07
N LEU A 256 -28.69 20.33 -7.83
CA LEU A 256 -27.54 21.15 -8.15
C LEU A 256 -26.76 20.47 -9.27
N ASN A 257 -26.70 21.08 -10.44
CA ASN A 257 -25.83 20.63 -11.52
C ASN A 257 -24.44 21.23 -11.39
N TYR A 258 -23.40 20.39 -11.54
CA TYR A 258 -22.02 20.84 -11.50
C TYR A 258 -21.21 20.29 -12.67
N GLN A 259 -20.16 21.00 -13.01
CA GLN A 259 -19.12 20.55 -13.94
C GLN A 259 -17.76 20.96 -13.37
N LEU A 260 -16.82 20.02 -13.36
CA LEU A 260 -15.43 20.20 -12.97
C LEU A 260 -14.55 20.12 -14.21
N THR A 261 -13.64 21.08 -14.36
CA THR A 261 -12.62 21.02 -15.40
C THR A 261 -11.54 19.98 -15.05
N GLU A 262 -10.73 19.56 -16.01
CA GLU A 262 -9.60 18.63 -15.74
C GLU A 262 -8.66 19.16 -14.68
N GLN A 263 -8.40 20.46 -14.65
CA GLN A 263 -7.59 21.10 -13.61
C GLN A 263 -8.25 21.01 -12.23
N GLN A 264 -9.58 21.13 -12.16
CA GLN A 264 -10.33 21.02 -10.92
C GLN A 264 -10.42 19.57 -10.45
N LEU A 265 -10.50 18.61 -11.36
CA LEU A 265 -10.45 17.18 -11.05
C LEU A 265 -9.08 16.78 -10.48
N GLY A 266 -7.99 17.35 -11.00
CA GLY A 266 -6.62 17.10 -10.52
C GLY A 266 -6.22 17.90 -9.27
N ALA A 267 -7.02 18.86 -8.85
CA ALA A 267 -6.72 19.68 -7.67
C ALA A 267 -7.01 18.91 -6.36
N PRO A 268 -6.23 19.12 -5.29
CA PRO A 268 -6.49 18.50 -3.99
C PRO A 268 -7.89 18.77 -3.46
N ILE A 269 -8.39 19.99 -3.62
CA ILE A 269 -9.77 20.42 -3.32
C ILE A 269 -10.12 21.57 -4.25
N SER A 270 -11.21 21.42 -5.01
CA SER A 270 -11.78 22.47 -5.85
C SER A 270 -12.86 23.28 -5.11
N ARG A 271 -12.89 24.59 -5.31
CA ARG A 271 -13.92 25.46 -4.75
C ARG A 271 -14.80 25.98 -5.85
N ILE A 272 -16.09 25.68 -5.80
CA ILE A 272 -17.09 26.13 -6.78
C ILE A 272 -18.30 26.70 -6.07
N THR A 273 -19.02 27.59 -6.75
CA THR A 273 -20.31 28.12 -6.30
C THR A 273 -21.37 27.69 -7.30
N ARG A 274 -22.47 27.14 -6.82
CA ARG A 274 -23.59 26.70 -7.69
C ARG A 274 -24.93 27.04 -7.04
N GLU A 275 -25.89 27.31 -7.91
CA GLU A 275 -27.26 27.53 -7.50
C GLU A 275 -28.06 26.23 -7.73
N CYS A 276 -28.77 25.84 -6.68
CA CYS A 276 -29.64 24.69 -6.63
C CYS A 276 -31.05 25.08 -7.13
N LYS A 277 -31.63 24.34 -7.98
CA LYS A 277 -32.94 24.59 -8.60
C LYS A 277 -33.97 23.57 -8.17
#